data_9d1ef7b1963ff172a134daf6caedbae9
#
_entry.id   9d1ef7b1963ff172a134daf6caedbae9
#
_cell.length_a   1.000
_cell.length_b   1.000
_cell.length_c   1.000
_cell.angle_alpha   90.00
_cell.angle_beta   90.00
_cell.angle_gamma   90.00
#
_symmetry.space_group_name_H-M   'P 1'
#
loop_
_entity.id
_entity.type
_entity.pdbx_description
1 polymer ?
#
loop_
_entity_poly.entity_id
_entity_poly.type
_entity_poly.pdbx_seq_one_letter_code
_entity_poly.pdbx_strand_id
1 'polypeptide(L)'
;QIAEFLFEREKTFHFTVEQLDKLINNKNCITKISLATFYNTIHALKKAGHVKEILTTNNKNYFDTNISSHHHFYDSNKKELTDIDLSKIELKNIPTPPSGKKIKDIDVVIRIENDYQ
;
A
#
# COMPACT_ATOMS: atom_id res chain seq x y z
N GLN A 1 -8.28 -7.33 15.89
CA GLN A 1 -7.36 -8.38 15.45
C GLN A 1 -6.54 -7.95 14.23
N ILE A 2 -7.21 -7.59 13.14
CA ILE A 2 -6.49 -7.12 11.94
C ILE A 2 -5.81 -5.78 12.25
N ALA A 3 -6.52 -4.85 12.85
CA ALA A 3 -5.95 -3.55 13.23
C ALA A 3 -4.81 -3.72 14.23
N GLU A 4 -4.95 -4.60 15.20
CA GLU A 4 -3.88 -4.88 16.16
C GLU A 4 -2.63 -5.39 15.45
N PHE A 5 -2.79 -6.32 14.51
CA PHE A 5 -1.67 -6.85 13.75
C PHE A 5 -0.95 -5.75 12.98
N LEU A 6 -1.72 -4.83 12.36
CA LEU A 6 -1.16 -3.78 11.53
C LEU A 6 -0.46 -2.69 12.35
N PHE A 7 -1.06 -2.27 13.46
CA PHE A 7 -0.63 -1.06 14.17
C PHE A 7 0.19 -1.30 15.42
N GLU A 8 0.32 -2.54 15.88
CA GLU A 8 1.22 -2.89 16.97
C GLU A 8 2.62 -3.21 16.50
N ARG A 9 2.86 -3.20 15.19
CA ARG A 9 4.20 -3.41 14.64
C ARG A 9 5.04 -2.16 14.85
N GLU A 10 6.32 -2.36 15.15
CA GLU A 10 7.27 -1.26 15.34
C GLU A 10 7.52 -0.49 14.06
N LYS A 11 7.40 -1.14 12.90
CA LYS A 11 7.66 -0.53 11.60
C LYS A 11 6.42 -0.60 10.73
N THR A 12 6.23 0.43 9.91
CA THR A 12 5.21 0.40 8.88
C THR A 12 5.57 -0.62 7.81
N PHE A 13 4.57 -1.11 7.08
CA PHE A 13 4.83 -2.09 6.03
C PHE A 13 3.75 -2.03 4.96
N HIS A 14 4.11 -2.56 3.79
CA HIS A 14 3.20 -2.68 2.66
C HIS A 14 2.61 -4.10 2.62
N PHE A 15 1.38 -4.20 2.16
CA PHE A 15 0.73 -5.50 2.05
C PHE A 15 -0.39 -5.47 1.02
N THR A 16 -0.68 -6.65 0.43
CA THR A 16 -1.96 -6.89 -0.23
C THR A 16 -2.89 -7.57 0.78
N VAL A 17 -4.19 -7.56 0.50
CA VAL A 17 -5.14 -8.24 1.38
C VAL A 17 -4.82 -9.74 1.45
N GLU A 18 -4.43 -10.34 0.33
CA GLU A 18 -4.06 -11.75 0.28
C GLU A 18 -2.83 -12.07 1.12
N GLN A 19 -1.82 -11.19 1.11
CA GLN A 19 -0.64 -11.35 1.95
C GLN A 19 -1.00 -11.26 3.43
N LEU A 20 -1.86 -10.30 3.77
CA LEU A 20 -2.30 -10.11 5.14
C LEU A 20 -3.09 -11.33 5.63
N ASP A 21 -3.96 -11.87 4.78
CA ASP A 21 -4.70 -13.10 5.07
C ASP A 21 -3.74 -14.24 5.43
N LYS A 22 -2.72 -14.46 4.61
CA LYS A 22 -1.74 -15.52 4.87
C LYS A 22 -1.00 -15.31 6.18
N LEU A 23 -0.60 -14.07 6.48
CA LEU A 23 0.14 -13.77 7.69
C LEU A 23 -0.68 -14.00 8.95
N ILE A 24 -1.94 -13.59 8.95
CA ILE A 24 -2.78 -13.67 10.13
C ILE A 24 -3.38 -15.07 10.29
N ASN A 25 -3.95 -15.63 9.23
CA ASN A 25 -4.64 -16.92 9.34
C ASN A 25 -3.68 -18.09 9.50
N ASN A 26 -2.45 -17.99 8.99
CA ASN A 26 -1.46 -19.04 9.19
C ASN A 26 -0.95 -19.10 10.64
N LYS A 27 -0.97 -17.97 11.35
CA LYS A 27 -0.54 -17.91 12.75
C LYS A 27 -1.65 -18.26 13.71
N ASN A 28 -2.89 -18.09 13.32
CA ASN A 28 -4.05 -18.34 14.18
C ASN A 28 -4.75 -19.61 13.76
N CYS A 29 -4.46 -20.71 14.45
CA CYS A 29 -5.02 -22.01 14.15
C CYS A 29 -6.45 -22.21 14.68
N ILE A 30 -6.93 -21.32 15.56
CA ILE A 30 -8.19 -21.52 16.26
C ILE A 30 -9.37 -20.95 15.47
N THR A 31 -9.24 -19.71 15.03
CA THR A 31 -10.33 -19.03 14.30
C THR A 31 -9.73 -18.33 13.08
N LYS A 32 -10.21 -18.70 11.90
CA LYS A 32 -9.76 -18.06 10.68
C LYS A 32 -10.69 -16.91 10.33
N ILE A 33 -10.11 -15.82 9.86
CA ILE A 33 -10.83 -14.65 9.43
C ILE A 33 -11.14 -14.81 7.94
N SER A 34 -12.37 -14.54 7.53
CA SER A 34 -12.75 -14.64 6.12
C SER A 34 -12.12 -13.55 5.28
N LEU A 35 -11.91 -13.82 4.00
CA LEU A 35 -11.36 -12.84 3.07
C LEU A 35 -12.24 -11.59 2.98
N ALA A 36 -13.56 -11.76 2.99
CA ALA A 36 -14.50 -10.64 2.99
C ALA A 36 -14.29 -9.72 4.20
N THR A 37 -14.02 -10.30 5.37
CA THR A 37 -13.75 -9.52 6.58
C THR A 37 -12.45 -8.72 6.43
N PHE A 38 -11.41 -9.31 5.83
CA PHE A 38 -10.17 -8.58 5.55
C PHE A 38 -10.44 -7.38 4.65
N TYR A 39 -11.14 -7.57 3.54
CA TYR A 39 -11.45 -6.48 2.63
C TYR A 39 -12.25 -5.38 3.31
N ASN A 40 -13.30 -5.75 4.05
CA ASN A 40 -14.15 -4.78 4.73
C ASN A 40 -13.36 -3.97 5.77
N THR A 41 -12.51 -4.64 6.53
CA THR A 41 -11.69 -3.99 7.56
C THR A 41 -10.68 -3.03 6.93
N ILE A 42 -9.98 -3.46 5.88
CA ILE A 42 -8.98 -2.62 5.22
C ILE A 42 -9.64 -1.42 4.55
N HIS A 43 -10.81 -1.59 3.92
CA HIS A 43 -11.53 -0.46 3.35
C HIS A 43 -11.98 0.53 4.42
N ALA A 44 -12.42 0.06 5.57
CA ALA A 44 -12.79 0.93 6.69
C ALA A 44 -11.58 1.71 7.20
N LEU A 45 -10.43 1.06 7.34
CA LEU A 45 -9.20 1.70 7.79
C LEU A 45 -8.72 2.74 6.77
N LYS A 46 -8.82 2.43 5.49
CA LYS A 46 -8.49 3.37 4.42
C LYS A 46 -9.38 4.60 4.48
N LYS A 47 -10.68 4.40 4.62
CA LYS A 47 -11.65 5.50 4.69
C LYS A 47 -11.40 6.38 5.91
N ALA A 48 -10.98 5.80 7.02
CA ALA A 48 -10.64 6.52 8.24
C ALA A 48 -9.27 7.19 8.21
N GLY A 49 -8.45 6.94 7.17
CA GLY A 49 -7.14 7.56 7.01
C GLY A 49 -6.00 6.84 7.72
N HIS A 50 -6.22 5.60 8.15
CA HIS A 50 -5.19 4.83 8.88
C HIS A 50 -4.31 3.98 7.96
N VAL A 51 -4.75 3.73 6.75
CA VAL A 51 -3.99 3.01 5.72
C VAL A 51 -4.11 3.77 4.42
N LYS A 52 -3.05 3.70 3.61
CA LYS A 52 -3.02 4.31 2.29
C LYS A 52 -3.00 3.22 1.23
N GLU A 53 -3.80 3.38 0.19
CA GLU A 53 -3.80 2.44 -0.93
C GLU A 53 -2.83 2.91 -2.00
N ILE A 54 -2.02 1.97 -2.50
CA ILE A 54 -1.06 2.22 -3.57
C ILE A 54 -1.47 1.38 -4.77
N LEU A 55 -1.75 2.05 -5.88
CA LEU A 55 -2.18 1.37 -7.10
C LEU A 55 -0.98 0.89 -7.89
N THR A 56 -0.99 -0.37 -8.30
CA THR A 56 0.03 -0.95 -9.17
C THR A 56 -0.63 -1.46 -10.44
N THR A 57 0.19 -1.88 -11.42
CA THR A 57 -0.32 -2.24 -12.75
C THR A 57 -0.99 -3.60 -12.86
N ASN A 58 -0.87 -4.47 -11.87
CA ASN A 58 -1.34 -5.86 -11.97
C ASN A 58 -2.70 -6.10 -11.33
N ASN A 59 -3.55 -5.08 -11.27
CA ASN A 59 -4.86 -5.14 -10.61
C ASN A 59 -4.78 -5.56 -9.14
N LYS A 60 -3.58 -5.53 -8.57
CA LYS A 60 -3.38 -5.78 -7.15
C LYS A 60 -3.19 -4.45 -6.45
N ASN A 61 -3.97 -4.22 -5.42
CA ASN A 61 -3.86 -3.02 -4.63
C ASN A 61 -3.01 -3.31 -3.40
N TYR A 62 -1.96 -2.55 -3.24
CA TYR A 62 -1.13 -2.59 -2.04
C TYR A 62 -1.62 -1.54 -1.07
N PHE A 63 -1.50 -1.85 0.19
CA PHE A 63 -1.86 -0.95 1.27
C PHE A 63 -0.63 -0.71 2.14
N ASP A 64 -0.52 0.48 2.68
CA ASP A 64 0.64 0.88 3.47
C ASP A 64 0.15 1.48 4.79
N THR A 65 0.69 1.02 5.89
CA THR A 65 0.41 1.60 7.20
C THR A 65 1.10 2.94 7.39
N ASN A 66 2.08 3.25 6.55
CA ASN A 66 2.70 4.57 6.52
C ASN A 66 1.86 5.49 5.64
N ILE A 67 1.12 6.38 6.27
CA ILE A 67 0.22 7.31 5.57
C ILE A 67 0.91 8.60 5.13
N SER A 68 2.19 8.78 5.45
CA SER A 68 2.96 9.93 4.97
C SER A 68 3.15 9.83 3.46
N SER A 69 3.28 10.99 2.81
CA SER A 69 3.52 11.02 1.37
C SER A 69 4.92 10.54 1.05
N HIS A 70 5.03 9.51 0.22
CA HIS A 70 6.31 9.02 -0.27
C HIS A 70 6.05 8.25 -1.56
N HIS A 71 7.13 8.00 -2.30
CA HIS A 71 7.05 7.29 -3.56
C HIS A 71 7.57 5.86 -3.39
N HIS A 72 7.42 5.04 -4.41
CA HIS A 72 7.77 3.62 -4.30
C HIS A 72 8.43 3.10 -5.56
N PHE A 73 9.35 2.15 -5.39
CA PHE A 73 9.70 1.19 -6.43
C PHE A 73 8.75 -0.01 -6.31
N TYR A 74 8.32 -0.52 -7.43
CA TYR A 74 7.62 -1.80 -7.47
C TYR A 74 8.44 -2.78 -8.28
N ASP A 75 8.92 -3.84 -7.62
CA ASP A 75 9.71 -4.90 -8.25
C ASP A 75 8.74 -5.95 -8.78
N SER A 76 8.59 -6.04 -10.10
CA SER A 76 7.65 -6.97 -10.72
C SER A 76 8.10 -8.42 -10.60
N ASN A 77 9.39 -8.69 -10.44
CA ASN A 77 9.92 -10.04 -10.28
C ASN A 77 9.71 -10.56 -8.85
N LYS A 78 9.98 -9.71 -7.85
CA LYS A 78 9.79 -10.09 -6.45
C LYS A 78 8.40 -9.78 -5.93
N LYS A 79 7.65 -8.95 -6.65
CA LYS A 79 6.32 -8.45 -6.23
C LYS A 79 6.40 -7.72 -4.88
N GLU A 80 7.38 -6.84 -4.76
CA GLU A 80 7.65 -6.08 -3.56
C GLU A 80 7.65 -4.58 -3.83
N LEU A 81 7.16 -3.83 -2.84
CA LEU A 81 7.25 -2.38 -2.83
C LEU A 81 8.40 -1.94 -1.92
N THR A 82 9.14 -0.95 -2.38
CA THR A 82 10.22 -0.34 -1.60
C THR A 82 10.00 1.17 -1.58
N ASP A 83 10.13 1.78 -0.40
CA ASP A 83 9.91 3.21 -0.24
C ASP A 83 11.02 4.02 -0.91
N ILE A 84 10.63 5.14 -1.52
CA ILE A 84 11.56 6.13 -2.05
C ILE A 84 11.29 7.43 -1.30
N ASP A 85 12.34 8.02 -0.73
CA ASP A 85 12.24 9.31 -0.07
C ASP A 85 11.71 10.37 -1.03
N LEU A 86 10.84 11.25 -0.55
CA LEU A 86 10.31 12.37 -1.35
C LEU A 86 11.42 13.22 -1.96
N SER A 87 12.53 13.38 -1.23
CA SER A 87 13.66 14.18 -1.70
C SER A 87 14.37 13.60 -2.93
N LYS A 88 14.13 12.31 -3.24
CA LYS A 88 14.78 11.64 -4.37
C LYS A 88 14.06 11.86 -5.70
N ILE A 89 12.83 12.33 -5.66
CA ILE A 89 12.03 12.56 -6.87
C ILE A 89 11.56 14.00 -6.85
N GLU A 90 11.87 14.73 -7.92
CA GLU A 90 11.41 16.10 -8.08
C GLU A 90 10.30 16.11 -9.12
N LEU A 91 9.13 16.64 -8.75
CA LEU A 91 7.99 16.77 -9.64
C LEU A 91 7.85 18.22 -10.06
N LYS A 92 7.86 18.48 -11.38
CA LYS A 92 7.73 19.81 -11.96
C LYS A 92 6.58 19.85 -12.95
N ASN A 93 6.08 21.04 -13.19
CA ASN A 93 5.04 21.27 -14.21
C ASN A 93 3.77 20.47 -13.96
N ILE A 94 3.37 20.38 -12.69
CA ILE A 94 2.14 19.70 -12.33
C ILE A 94 0.97 20.51 -12.86
N PRO A 95 0.07 19.89 -13.67
CA PRO A 95 -1.04 20.62 -14.24
C PRO A 95 -2.06 21.03 -13.18
N THR A 96 -2.76 22.12 -13.46
CA THR A 96 -3.85 22.58 -12.61
C THR A 96 -5.01 21.59 -12.72
N PRO A 97 -5.61 21.18 -11.60
CA PRO A 97 -6.75 20.26 -11.65
C PRO A 97 -7.97 20.93 -12.27
N PRO A 98 -8.95 20.13 -12.75
CA PRO A 98 -10.19 20.69 -13.27
C PRO A 98 -10.90 21.58 -12.27
N SER A 99 -11.74 22.50 -12.79
CA SER A 99 -12.48 23.45 -11.96
C SER A 99 -13.27 22.73 -10.86
N GLY A 100 -13.19 23.25 -9.64
CA GLY A 100 -13.86 22.68 -8.48
C GLY A 100 -13.14 21.49 -7.86
N LYS A 101 -11.96 21.14 -8.37
CA LYS A 101 -11.16 20.01 -7.85
C LYS A 101 -9.84 20.53 -7.29
N LYS A 102 -9.29 19.77 -6.39
CA LYS A 102 -7.94 20.03 -5.84
C LYS A 102 -7.14 18.72 -5.88
N ILE A 103 -5.83 18.87 -5.99
CA ILE A 103 -4.95 17.69 -5.93
C ILE A 103 -4.87 17.26 -4.48
N LYS A 104 -5.25 16.02 -4.19
CA LYS A 104 -5.19 15.46 -2.86
C LYS A 104 -3.77 15.00 -2.53
N ASP A 105 -3.17 14.24 -3.41
CA ASP A 105 -1.80 13.77 -3.28
C ASP A 105 -1.31 13.31 -4.65
N ILE A 106 -0.01 13.03 -4.73
CA ILE A 106 0.63 12.49 -5.93
C ILE A 106 1.54 11.36 -5.48
N ASP A 107 1.32 10.18 -6.03
CA ASP A 107 2.18 9.02 -5.79
C ASP A 107 2.89 8.65 -7.08
N VAL A 108 4.19 8.43 -6.99
CA VAL A 108 4.97 7.92 -8.11
C VAL A 108 5.35 6.48 -7.80
N VAL A 109 5.02 5.59 -8.71
CA VAL A 109 5.42 4.19 -8.61
C VAL A 109 6.35 3.91 -9.79
N ILE A 110 7.60 3.64 -9.48
CA ILE A 110 8.59 3.28 -10.50
C ILE A 110 8.65 1.75 -10.55
N ARG A 111 8.26 1.20 -11.67
CA ARG A 111 8.26 -0.24 -11.87
C ARG A 111 9.65 -0.68 -12.30
N ILE A 112 10.20 -1.62 -11.56
CA ILE A 112 11.52 -2.17 -11.86
C ILE A 112 11.41 -3.66 -12.15
N GLU A 113 12.35 -4.16 -12.91
CA GLU A 113 12.45 -5.59 -13.23
C GLU A 113 13.92 -5.98 -13.25
N ASN A 114 14.19 -7.28 -13.24
CA ASN A 114 15.56 -7.74 -13.29
C ASN A 114 16.24 -7.31 -14.59
N ASP A 115 17.45 -6.80 -14.45
CA ASP A 115 18.26 -6.37 -15.60
C ASP A 115 19.15 -7.54 -16.03
N TYR A 116 18.78 -8.20 -17.12
CA TYR A 116 19.54 -9.29 -17.68
C TYR A 116 20.41 -8.74 -18.81
N GLN A 117 21.70 -8.79 -18.61
CA GLN A 117 22.65 -8.39 -19.64
C GLN A 117 23.34 -9.60 -20.26
#